data_11939f3e5cb831e9b35e040e8d882b73
#
_entry.id   11939f3e5cb831e9b35e040e8d882b73
#
_cell.length_a   1.000
_cell.length_b   1.000
_cell.length_c   1.000
_cell.angle_alpha   90.00
_cell.angle_beta   90.00
_cell.angle_gamma   90.00
#
_symmetry.space_group_name_H-M   'P 1'
#
loop_
_entity.id
_entity.type
_entity.pdbx_description
1 polymer ?
#
loop_
_entity_poly.entity_id
_entity_poly.type
_entity_poly.pdbx_seq_one_letter_code
_entity_poly.pdbx_strand_id
1 'polypeptide(L)'
;MGNGKEALGKTLMKGFLYAVSQLPTLPKTMLFYNSGAYLTCAGSDSLEDLKFMEAQGVEIRTCGTCLDFYKLKETLAVGSITNMYAIAETLAAAGKVIKP
;
A
#
# COMPACT_ATOMS: atom_id res chain seq x y z
N MET A 1 5.59 7.55 6.84
CA MET A 1 4.78 8.72 6.63
C MET A 1 5.52 9.95 7.15
N GLY A 2 5.90 10.84 6.27
CA GLY A 2 6.67 12.02 6.61
C GLY A 2 8.09 11.70 7.09
N ASN A 3 8.74 12.68 7.69
CA ASN A 3 10.14 12.64 8.12
C ASN A 3 10.30 12.63 9.65
N GLY A 4 9.28 12.21 10.38
CA GLY A 4 9.36 12.13 11.83
C GLY A 4 10.05 10.86 12.31
N LYS A 5 9.89 10.56 13.60
CA LYS A 5 10.41 9.32 14.17
C LYS A 5 9.70 8.12 13.53
N GLU A 6 10.45 7.06 13.33
CA GLU A 6 9.94 5.85 12.68
C GLU A 6 8.71 5.27 13.39
N ALA A 7 8.72 5.20 14.72
CA ALA A 7 7.59 4.67 15.47
C ALA A 7 6.32 5.51 15.27
N LEU A 8 6.46 6.84 15.24
CA LEU A 8 5.34 7.74 14.99
C LEU A 8 4.83 7.56 13.56
N GLY A 9 5.74 7.45 12.59
CA GLY A 9 5.39 7.23 11.19
C GLY A 9 4.57 5.96 10.99
N LYS A 10 4.95 4.87 11.66
CA LYS A 10 4.20 3.61 11.60
C LYS A 10 2.80 3.75 12.18
N THR A 11 2.67 4.43 13.31
CA THR A 11 1.37 4.66 13.94
C THR A 11 0.47 5.51 13.04
N LEU A 12 1.02 6.56 12.46
CA LEU A 12 0.27 7.44 11.56
C LEU A 12 -0.16 6.70 10.30
N MET A 13 0.71 5.88 9.73
CA MET A 13 0.37 5.12 8.52
C MET A 13 -0.74 4.12 8.79
N LYS A 14 -0.67 3.40 9.92
CA LYS A 14 -1.73 2.47 10.30
C LYS A 14 -3.07 3.21 10.45
N GLY A 15 -3.07 4.34 11.15
CA GLY A 15 -4.26 5.16 11.31
C GLY A 15 -4.80 5.70 10.00
N PHE A 16 -3.89 6.11 9.11
CA PHE A 16 -4.28 6.61 7.79
C PHE A 16 -4.98 5.52 6.96
N LEU A 17 -4.39 4.32 6.91
CA LEU A 17 -4.97 3.21 6.15
C LEU A 17 -6.33 2.78 6.72
N TYR A 18 -6.46 2.77 8.04
CA TYR A 18 -7.75 2.49 8.65
C TYR A 18 -8.79 3.56 8.25
N ALA A 19 -8.41 4.83 8.34
CA ALA A 19 -9.32 5.93 7.98
C ALA A 19 -9.76 5.83 6.52
N VAL A 20 -8.82 5.52 5.62
CA VAL A 20 -9.14 5.33 4.20
C VAL A 20 -10.15 4.20 4.02
N SER A 21 -9.99 3.10 4.76
CA SER A 21 -10.91 1.96 4.67
C SER A 21 -12.34 2.30 5.10
N GLN A 22 -12.52 3.39 5.86
CA GLN A 22 -13.82 3.83 6.36
C GLN A 22 -14.45 4.95 5.53
N LEU A 23 -13.78 5.40 4.47
CA LEU A 23 -14.33 6.46 3.62
C LEU A 23 -15.56 5.98 2.85
N PRO A 24 -16.53 6.88 2.58
CA PRO A 24 -17.72 6.52 1.79
C PRO A 24 -17.35 6.01 0.39
N THR A 25 -16.30 6.57 -0.20
CA THR A 25 -15.78 6.16 -1.50
C THR A 25 -14.33 5.73 -1.32
N LEU A 26 -14.04 4.47 -1.60
CA LEU A 26 -12.69 3.93 -1.48
C LEU A 26 -11.85 4.31 -2.70
N PRO A 27 -10.51 4.36 -2.56
CA PRO A 27 -9.65 4.57 -3.71
C PRO A 27 -9.82 3.42 -4.70
N LYS A 28 -9.57 3.72 -5.99
CA LYS A 28 -9.62 2.68 -7.02
C LYS A 28 -8.41 1.76 -6.93
N THR A 29 -7.24 2.35 -6.71
CA THR A 29 -5.97 1.63 -6.70
C THR A 29 -5.10 2.14 -5.58
N MET A 30 -4.38 1.23 -4.92
CA MET A 30 -3.38 1.56 -3.91
C MET A 30 -2.07 0.94 -4.34
N LEU A 31 -1.04 1.77 -4.42
CA LEU A 31 0.30 1.35 -4.85
C LEU A 31 1.25 1.43 -3.67
N PHE A 32 2.01 0.36 -3.47
CA PHE A 32 2.97 0.26 -2.37
C PHE A 32 4.37 0.08 -2.94
N TYR A 33 5.29 0.94 -2.57
CA TYR A 33 6.68 0.88 -3.02
C TYR A 33 7.61 1.42 -1.95
N ASN A 34 8.91 1.25 -2.17
CA ASN A 34 9.94 1.57 -1.19
C ASN A 34 9.64 0.80 0.11
N SER A 35 9.81 1.39 1.29
CA SER A 35 9.51 0.73 2.56
C SER A 35 8.01 0.44 2.74
N GLY A 36 7.14 1.09 1.96
CA GLY A 36 5.72 0.79 1.96
C GLY A 36 5.39 -0.66 1.57
N ALA A 37 6.33 -1.36 0.92
CA ALA A 37 6.16 -2.78 0.59
C ALA A 37 5.93 -3.66 1.83
N TYR A 38 6.43 -3.27 2.99
CA TYR A 38 6.18 -4.01 4.23
C TYR A 38 4.70 -4.06 4.60
N LEU A 39 3.93 -3.05 4.21
CA LEU A 39 2.52 -2.93 4.60
C LEU A 39 1.63 -4.04 4.02
N THR A 40 2.00 -4.59 2.87
CA THR A 40 1.22 -5.63 2.19
C THR A 40 1.72 -7.05 2.51
N CYS A 41 2.70 -7.17 3.36
CA CYS A 41 3.35 -8.44 3.67
C CYS A 41 2.99 -8.98 5.05
N ALA A 42 3.23 -10.25 5.28
CA ALA A 42 2.95 -10.92 6.55
C ALA A 42 3.60 -10.15 7.72
N GLY A 43 2.87 -10.01 8.81
CA GLY A 43 3.31 -9.25 9.98
C GLY A 43 2.89 -7.77 9.98
N SER A 44 2.33 -7.28 8.90
CA SER A 44 1.83 -5.90 8.83
C SER A 44 0.58 -5.73 9.71
N ASP A 45 0.54 -4.66 10.48
CA ASP A 45 -0.63 -4.30 11.30
C ASP A 45 -1.80 -3.80 10.48
N SER A 46 -1.60 -3.55 9.19
CA SER A 46 -2.63 -2.99 8.30
C SER A 46 -3.26 -4.03 7.38
N LEU A 47 -2.91 -5.32 7.52
CA LEU A 47 -3.41 -6.35 6.61
C LEU A 47 -4.94 -6.49 6.62
N GLU A 48 -5.57 -6.39 7.78
CA GLU A 48 -7.03 -6.50 7.85
C GLU A 48 -7.71 -5.38 7.08
N ASP A 49 -7.23 -4.15 7.24
CA ASP A 49 -7.78 -3.00 6.52
C ASP A 49 -7.57 -3.12 5.01
N LEU A 50 -6.38 -3.57 4.61
CA LEU A 50 -6.06 -3.75 3.19
C LEU A 50 -6.88 -4.88 2.57
N LYS A 51 -7.04 -5.99 3.27
CA LYS A 51 -7.87 -7.11 2.80
C LYS A 51 -9.33 -6.71 2.69
N PHE A 52 -9.82 -5.91 3.64
CA PHE A 52 -11.18 -5.39 3.56
C PHE A 52 -11.36 -4.56 2.28
N MET A 53 -10.45 -3.64 2.03
CA MET A 53 -10.53 -2.79 0.83
C MET A 53 -10.41 -3.60 -0.46
N GLU A 54 -9.53 -4.59 -0.50
CA GLU A 54 -9.40 -5.47 -1.66
C GLU A 54 -10.72 -6.22 -1.92
N ALA A 55 -11.36 -6.69 -0.87
CA ALA A 55 -12.65 -7.38 -1.00
C ALA A 55 -13.75 -6.45 -1.54
N GLN A 56 -13.61 -5.15 -1.35
CA GLN A 56 -14.53 -4.14 -1.88
C GLN A 56 -14.19 -3.71 -3.30
N GLY A 57 -13.15 -4.28 -3.90
CA GLY A 57 -12.77 -3.99 -5.28
C GLY A 57 -11.59 -3.05 -5.46
N VAL A 58 -10.93 -2.63 -4.38
CA VAL A 58 -9.71 -1.82 -4.49
C VAL A 58 -8.58 -2.68 -5.03
N GLU A 59 -7.88 -2.18 -6.05
CA GLU A 59 -6.69 -2.86 -6.58
C GLU A 59 -5.50 -2.52 -5.70
N ILE A 60 -4.91 -3.54 -5.07
CA ILE A 60 -3.74 -3.38 -4.21
C ILE A 60 -2.54 -4.00 -4.90
N ARG A 61 -1.50 -3.19 -5.13
CA ARG A 61 -0.32 -3.62 -5.89
C ARG A 61 0.95 -3.15 -5.19
N THR A 62 1.95 -4.04 -5.16
CA THR A 62 3.24 -3.76 -4.53
C THR A 62 4.36 -3.94 -5.54
N CYS A 63 5.30 -3.01 -5.53
CA CYS A 63 6.45 -3.01 -6.44
C CYS A 63 7.31 -4.26 -6.20
N GLY A 64 7.52 -5.05 -7.26
CA GLY A 64 8.32 -6.26 -7.19
C GLY A 64 9.78 -6.01 -6.85
N THR A 65 10.37 -4.94 -7.39
CA THR A 65 11.74 -4.56 -7.06
C THR A 65 11.91 -4.29 -5.56
N CYS A 66 10.94 -3.61 -4.96
CA CYS A 66 10.98 -3.32 -3.53
C CYS A 66 10.82 -4.58 -2.70
N LEU A 67 9.92 -5.48 -3.10
CA LEU A 67 9.76 -6.77 -2.44
C LEU A 67 11.05 -7.58 -2.49
N ASP A 68 11.74 -7.59 -3.63
CA ASP A 68 13.02 -8.30 -3.77
C ASP A 68 14.10 -7.68 -2.90
N PHE A 69 14.19 -6.35 -2.89
CA PHE A 69 15.21 -5.65 -2.11
C PHE A 69 15.09 -5.97 -0.61
N TYR A 70 13.87 -5.96 -0.09
CA TYR A 70 13.62 -6.25 1.32
C TYR A 70 13.42 -7.73 1.62
N LYS A 71 13.56 -8.61 0.61
CA LYS A 71 13.36 -10.06 0.75
C LYS A 71 11.97 -10.43 1.26
N LEU A 72 10.96 -9.74 0.73
CA LEU A 72 9.57 -9.89 1.16
C LEU A 72 8.67 -10.65 0.18
N LYS A 73 9.18 -11.01 -1.00
CA LYS A 73 8.33 -11.49 -2.09
C LYS A 73 7.46 -12.69 -1.69
N GLU A 74 8.01 -13.61 -0.92
CA GLU A 74 7.28 -14.80 -0.48
C GLU A 74 6.32 -14.51 0.67
N THR A 75 6.40 -13.34 1.28
CA THR A 75 5.55 -12.95 2.40
C THR A 75 4.40 -12.03 2.00
N LEU A 76 4.25 -11.74 0.70
CA LEU A 76 3.14 -10.92 0.23
C LEU A 76 1.82 -11.56 0.66
N ALA A 77 1.00 -10.82 1.38
CA ALA A 77 -0.21 -11.35 2.01
C ALA A 77 -1.50 -10.75 1.44
N VAL A 78 -1.43 -9.66 0.70
CA VAL A 78 -2.59 -9.00 0.09
C VAL A 78 -2.18 -8.35 -1.22
N GLY A 79 -3.10 -8.37 -2.19
CA GLY A 79 -2.85 -7.75 -3.49
C GLY A 79 -1.91 -8.56 -4.37
N SER A 80 -1.37 -7.90 -5.37
CA SER A 80 -0.49 -8.51 -6.37
C SER A 80 0.78 -7.70 -6.56
N ILE A 81 1.74 -8.28 -7.29
CA ILE A 81 3.02 -7.66 -7.59
C ILE A 81 2.89 -6.83 -8.85
N THR A 82 3.51 -5.65 -8.87
CA THR A 82 3.58 -4.78 -10.03
C THR A 82 5.02 -4.35 -10.30
N ASN A 83 5.22 -3.56 -11.33
CA ASN A 83 6.54 -3.04 -11.69
C ASN A 83 6.46 -1.52 -11.85
N MET A 84 7.63 -0.88 -11.96
CA MET A 84 7.70 0.58 -12.01
C MET A 84 7.00 1.17 -13.23
N TYR A 85 7.05 0.49 -14.38
CA TYR A 85 6.33 0.96 -15.57
C TYR A 85 4.83 1.03 -15.31
N ALA A 86 4.25 -0.04 -14.75
CA ALA A 86 2.82 -0.08 -14.43
C ALA A 86 2.44 0.94 -13.36
N ILE A 87 3.33 1.16 -12.38
CA ILE A 87 3.13 2.20 -11.36
C ILE A 87 3.08 3.58 -12.03
N ALA A 88 4.06 3.88 -12.88
CA ALA A 88 4.11 5.17 -13.57
C ALA A 88 2.88 5.37 -14.47
N GLU A 89 2.47 4.34 -15.19
CA GLU A 89 1.30 4.38 -16.05
C GLU A 89 0.02 4.65 -15.25
N THR A 90 -0.14 3.97 -14.11
CA THR A 90 -1.29 4.15 -13.23
C THR A 90 -1.33 5.57 -12.67
N LEU A 91 -0.19 6.08 -12.21
CA LEU A 91 -0.11 7.44 -11.66
C LEU A 91 -0.43 8.49 -12.73
N ALA A 92 0.09 8.30 -13.94
CA ALA A 92 -0.14 9.24 -15.04
C ALA A 92 -1.61 9.28 -15.47
N ALA A 93 -2.31 8.17 -15.39
CA ALA A 93 -3.71 8.08 -15.79
C ALA A 93 -4.69 8.46 -14.68
N ALA A 94 -4.22 8.57 -13.44
CA ALA A 94 -5.09 8.86 -12.30
C ALA A 94 -5.59 10.29 -12.32
N GLY A 95 -6.87 10.50 -11.96
CA GLY A 95 -7.44 11.83 -11.84
C GLY A 95 -6.97 12.54 -10.57
N LYS A 96 -6.70 11.79 -9.50
CA LYS A 96 -6.21 12.32 -8.24
C LYS A 96 -5.28 11.31 -7.60
N VAL A 97 -4.15 11.78 -7.09
CA VAL A 97 -3.17 10.95 -6.39
C VAL A 97 -2.93 11.52 -5.00
N ILE A 98 -2.99 10.65 -3.98
CA ILE A 98 -2.66 11.01 -2.61
C ILE A 98 -1.46 10.18 -2.20
N LYS A 99 -0.41 10.86 -1.72
CA LYS A 99 0.80 10.22 -1.21
C LYS A 99 1.03 10.69 0.23
N PRO A 100 0.66 9.87 1.22
CA PRO A 100 0.84 10.25 2.62
C PRO A 100 2.28 10.28 3.10
#